data_41b684d0bdb45dc7428d493380c71492
#
_entry.id   41b684d0bdb45dc7428d493380c71492
#
_cell.length_a   1.000
_cell.length_b   1.000
_cell.length_c   1.000
_cell.angle_alpha   90.00
_cell.angle_beta   90.00
_cell.angle_gamma   90.00
#
_symmetry.space_group_name_H-M   'P 1'
#
loop_
_entity.id
_entity.type
_entity.pdbx_description
1 polymer ?
#
loop_
_entity_poly.entity_id
_entity_poly.type
_entity_poly.pdbx_seq_one_letter_code
_entity_poly.pdbx_strand_id
1 'polypeptide(L)'
;MATSFTASCLQIRPRPDFDSAIDEGLKLANESLNDNPSIICFPEYCGGLKSRNGRFIPPHAEEYNHPFLNAFKSFAKNNNVWISIGSVAISHTKGKYCNRSILINNHGEIVHRYDKIHLFDIDLGDDENKFLESETVNPGNQSSIAKTPFGIFGFSVCYDLRFAQLYRSLAKQGSEVLMVPSAFTKKTGEAHWHVLNRARAIENGAFVISACASGLIDGGGECGLA
;
A
#
# COMPACT_ATOMS: atom_id res chain seq x y z
N MET A 1 5.04 -5.04 -25.64
CA MET A 1 4.56 -4.39 -24.40
C MET A 1 3.21 -3.75 -24.71
N ALA A 2 2.26 -3.78 -23.79
CA ALA A 2 1.00 -3.07 -23.95
C ALA A 2 1.30 -1.57 -24.09
N THR A 3 0.63 -0.90 -25.03
CA THR A 3 0.78 0.55 -25.25
C THR A 3 -0.04 1.36 -24.23
N SER A 4 -0.98 0.72 -23.54
CA SER A 4 -1.80 1.30 -22.49
C SER A 4 -2.38 0.20 -21.58
N PHE A 5 -2.69 0.56 -20.33
CA PHE A 5 -3.43 -0.29 -19.40
C PHE A 5 -4.30 0.57 -18.49
N THR A 6 -5.36 -0.01 -17.93
CA THR A 6 -6.23 0.66 -16.97
C THR A 6 -5.87 0.23 -15.55
N ALA A 7 -5.60 1.19 -14.68
CA ALA A 7 -5.38 0.95 -13.25
C ALA A 7 -6.53 1.56 -12.43
N SER A 8 -7.20 0.75 -11.62
CA SER A 8 -8.21 1.21 -10.67
C SER A 8 -7.56 1.38 -9.30
N CYS A 9 -7.53 2.62 -8.79
CA CYS A 9 -7.09 2.91 -7.43
C CYS A 9 -8.27 2.89 -6.48
N LEU A 10 -8.30 1.93 -5.56
CA LEU A 10 -9.37 1.83 -4.58
C LEU A 10 -9.08 2.77 -3.40
N GLN A 11 -10.00 3.69 -3.14
CA GLN A 11 -9.97 4.54 -1.96
C GLN A 11 -10.84 3.91 -0.87
N ILE A 12 -10.23 3.05 -0.06
CA ILE A 12 -10.92 2.36 1.02
C ILE A 12 -10.84 3.13 2.34
N ARG A 13 -11.84 2.94 3.19
CA ARG A 13 -11.78 3.37 4.59
C ARG A 13 -11.02 2.33 5.41
N PRO A 14 -10.10 2.71 6.31
CA PRO A 14 -9.49 1.77 7.24
C PRO A 14 -10.54 1.02 8.07
N ARG A 15 -10.46 -0.31 8.10
CA ARG A 15 -11.35 -1.18 8.85
C ARG A 15 -10.60 -1.88 9.99
N PRO A 16 -11.25 -2.15 11.14
CA PRO A 16 -10.53 -2.61 12.34
C PRO A 16 -10.01 -4.04 12.28
N ASP A 17 -10.56 -4.87 11.41
CA ASP A 17 -10.31 -6.32 11.34
C ASP A 17 -10.35 -6.85 9.91
N PHE A 18 -9.92 -8.12 9.74
CA PHE A 18 -9.86 -8.76 8.43
C PHE A 18 -11.22 -8.86 7.75
N ASP A 19 -12.27 -9.24 8.48
CA ASP A 19 -13.56 -9.53 7.87
C ASP A 19 -14.17 -8.27 7.27
N SER A 20 -14.24 -7.19 8.03
CA SER A 20 -14.74 -5.90 7.54
C SER A 20 -13.87 -5.29 6.44
N ALA A 21 -12.54 -5.51 6.47
CA ALA A 21 -11.63 -5.06 5.42
C ALA A 21 -11.83 -5.86 4.11
N ILE A 22 -12.04 -7.18 4.23
CA ILE A 22 -12.33 -8.04 3.07
C ILE A 22 -13.66 -7.64 2.43
N ASP A 23 -14.71 -7.47 3.23
CA ASP A 23 -16.05 -7.13 2.74
C ASP A 23 -16.02 -5.80 1.95
N GLU A 24 -15.42 -4.75 2.50
CA GLU A 24 -15.28 -3.47 1.81
C GLU A 24 -14.38 -3.56 0.58
N GLY A 25 -13.25 -4.23 0.71
CA GLY A 25 -12.31 -4.42 -0.38
C GLY A 25 -12.94 -5.18 -1.56
N LEU A 26 -13.67 -6.28 -1.30
CA LEU A 26 -14.37 -7.05 -2.33
C LEU A 26 -15.49 -6.23 -2.98
N LYS A 27 -16.25 -5.45 -2.20
CA LYS A 27 -17.28 -4.57 -2.73
C LYS A 27 -16.69 -3.59 -3.75
N LEU A 28 -15.68 -2.81 -3.38
CA LEU A 28 -15.06 -1.82 -4.25
C LEU A 28 -14.32 -2.46 -5.44
N ALA A 29 -13.65 -3.60 -5.22
CA ALA A 29 -13.00 -4.33 -6.29
C ALA A 29 -14.02 -4.83 -7.34
N ASN A 30 -15.18 -5.35 -6.92
CA ASN A 30 -16.25 -5.73 -7.84
C ASN A 30 -16.82 -4.54 -8.61
N GLU A 31 -17.05 -3.40 -7.94
CA GLU A 31 -17.50 -2.16 -8.59
C GLU A 31 -16.49 -1.70 -9.65
N SER A 32 -15.19 -1.79 -9.37
CA SER A 32 -14.13 -1.39 -10.30
C SER A 32 -14.03 -2.24 -11.55
N LEU A 33 -14.55 -3.48 -11.56
CA LEU A 33 -14.56 -4.35 -12.75
C LEU A 33 -15.38 -3.75 -13.90
N ASN A 34 -16.34 -2.86 -13.64
CA ASN A 34 -17.11 -2.17 -14.67
C ASN A 34 -16.22 -1.34 -15.62
N ASP A 35 -15.05 -0.92 -15.17
CA ASP A 35 -14.08 -0.14 -15.95
C ASP A 35 -13.03 -1.02 -16.65
N ASN A 36 -13.19 -2.35 -16.61
CA ASN A 36 -12.27 -3.34 -17.19
C ASN A 36 -10.79 -3.08 -16.81
N PRO A 37 -10.45 -3.00 -15.50
CA PRO A 37 -9.09 -2.71 -15.09
C PRO A 37 -8.14 -3.85 -15.43
N SER A 38 -6.95 -3.48 -15.89
CA SER A 38 -5.82 -4.41 -16.02
C SER A 38 -5.23 -4.76 -14.66
N ILE A 39 -5.25 -3.78 -13.76
CA ILE A 39 -4.76 -3.91 -12.37
C ILE A 39 -5.64 -3.10 -11.41
N ILE A 40 -5.94 -3.70 -10.26
CA ILE A 40 -6.62 -3.05 -9.13
C ILE A 40 -5.58 -2.77 -8.04
N CYS A 41 -5.51 -1.53 -7.56
CA CYS A 41 -4.51 -1.06 -6.61
C CYS A 41 -5.15 -0.68 -5.28
N PHE A 42 -4.74 -1.33 -4.22
CA PHE A 42 -5.15 -1.08 -2.84
C PHE A 42 -4.20 -0.12 -2.12
N PRO A 43 -4.66 0.61 -1.09
CA PRO A 43 -3.81 1.45 -0.26
C PRO A 43 -3.01 0.65 0.79
N GLU A 44 -2.21 1.37 1.60
CA GLU A 44 -1.49 0.81 2.73
C GLU A 44 -2.45 0.28 3.81
N TYR A 45 -2.07 -0.82 4.47
CA TYR A 45 -2.84 -1.51 5.51
C TYR A 45 -4.28 -1.87 5.10
N CYS A 46 -4.47 -2.21 3.83
CA CYS A 46 -5.79 -2.55 3.30
C CYS A 46 -6.42 -3.81 3.92
N GLY A 47 -5.65 -4.65 4.58
CA GLY A 47 -6.14 -5.82 5.33
C GLY A 47 -6.72 -5.48 6.71
N GLY A 48 -6.74 -4.20 7.05
CA GLY A 48 -7.28 -3.69 8.30
C GLY A 48 -6.32 -2.76 9.03
N LEU A 49 -6.87 -1.77 9.72
CA LEU A 49 -6.13 -0.80 10.53
C LEU A 49 -7.06 -0.22 11.60
N LYS A 50 -6.65 -0.29 12.85
CA LYS A 50 -7.25 0.44 13.97
C LYS A 50 -6.18 1.21 14.72
N SER A 51 -6.60 2.17 15.53
CA SER A 51 -5.73 2.94 16.41
C SER A 51 -6.08 2.68 17.88
N ARG A 52 -5.08 2.74 18.73
CA ARG A 52 -5.26 2.75 20.18
C ARG A 52 -4.18 3.59 20.82
N ASN A 53 -4.57 4.63 21.54
CA ASN A 53 -3.66 5.57 22.20
C ASN A 53 -2.61 6.15 21.19
N GLY A 54 -3.08 6.58 20.00
CA GLY A 54 -2.22 7.13 18.95
C GLY A 54 -1.35 6.11 18.19
N ARG A 55 -1.44 4.82 18.51
CA ARG A 55 -0.67 3.76 17.85
C ARG A 55 -1.53 3.02 16.82
N PHE A 56 -0.97 2.78 15.66
CA PHE A 56 -1.59 1.94 14.64
C PHE A 56 -1.44 0.46 14.99
N ILE A 57 -2.55 -0.27 14.91
CA ILE A 57 -2.62 -1.69 15.24
C ILE A 57 -3.34 -2.39 14.09
N PRO A 58 -2.65 -2.79 13.03
CA PRO A 58 -3.21 -3.60 11.98
C PRO A 58 -3.39 -5.05 12.47
N PRO A 59 -4.46 -5.74 12.08
CA PRO A 59 -4.51 -7.19 12.23
C PRO A 59 -3.40 -7.81 11.37
N HIS A 60 -2.70 -8.82 11.89
CA HIS A 60 -1.59 -9.47 11.20
C HIS A 60 -1.68 -10.99 11.26
N ALA A 61 -1.16 -11.65 10.24
CA ALA A 61 -1.10 -13.10 10.13
C ALA A 61 0.13 -13.51 9.31
N GLU A 62 0.48 -14.79 9.34
CA GLU A 62 1.49 -15.37 8.46
C GLU A 62 1.02 -15.28 7.00
N GLU A 63 1.92 -15.01 6.06
CA GLU A 63 1.58 -14.77 4.66
C GLU A 63 0.75 -15.91 4.03
N TYR A 64 1.12 -17.17 4.33
CA TYR A 64 0.48 -18.34 3.71
C TYR A 64 -0.99 -18.54 4.12
N ASN A 65 -1.40 -18.03 5.28
CA ASN A 65 -2.77 -18.14 5.80
C ASN A 65 -3.43 -16.79 6.03
N HIS A 66 -2.87 -15.70 5.51
CA HIS A 66 -3.38 -14.35 5.69
C HIS A 66 -4.77 -14.18 5.05
N PRO A 67 -5.84 -13.90 5.82
CA PRO A 67 -7.21 -13.94 5.31
C PRO A 67 -7.43 -13.00 4.13
N PHE A 68 -6.98 -11.75 4.24
CA PHE A 68 -7.11 -10.76 3.17
C PHE A 68 -6.38 -11.19 1.89
N LEU A 69 -5.15 -11.71 1.99
CA LEU A 69 -4.42 -12.18 0.81
C LEU A 69 -5.11 -13.37 0.14
N ASN A 70 -5.65 -14.30 0.91
CA ASN A 70 -6.33 -15.47 0.36
C ASN A 70 -7.62 -15.08 -0.38
N ALA A 71 -8.39 -14.12 0.15
CA ALA A 71 -9.57 -13.57 -0.53
C ALA A 71 -9.19 -12.94 -1.88
N PHE A 72 -8.15 -12.11 -1.91
CA PHE A 72 -7.77 -11.39 -3.14
C PHE A 72 -6.95 -12.22 -4.13
N LYS A 73 -6.27 -13.27 -3.71
CA LYS A 73 -5.72 -14.29 -4.63
C LYS A 73 -6.85 -14.99 -5.40
N SER A 74 -7.91 -15.36 -4.70
CA SER A 74 -9.10 -15.97 -5.31
C SER A 74 -9.82 -14.97 -6.23
N PHE A 75 -9.98 -13.71 -5.80
CA PHE A 75 -10.58 -12.66 -6.61
C PHE A 75 -9.81 -12.40 -7.91
N ALA A 76 -8.48 -12.27 -7.84
CA ALA A 76 -7.61 -12.04 -8.98
C ALA A 76 -7.77 -13.14 -10.02
N LYS A 77 -7.74 -14.41 -9.58
CA LYS A 77 -7.91 -15.58 -10.45
C LYS A 77 -9.30 -15.63 -11.10
N ASN A 78 -10.35 -15.42 -10.31
CA ASN A 78 -11.74 -15.55 -10.80
C ASN A 78 -12.11 -14.46 -11.80
N ASN A 79 -11.51 -13.27 -11.68
CA ASN A 79 -11.79 -12.13 -12.54
C ASN A 79 -10.69 -11.85 -13.57
N ASN A 80 -9.66 -12.69 -13.66
CA ASN A 80 -8.53 -12.54 -14.59
C ASN A 80 -7.88 -11.15 -14.53
N VAL A 81 -7.70 -10.58 -13.32
CA VAL A 81 -7.19 -9.22 -13.07
C VAL A 81 -5.97 -9.27 -12.17
N TRP A 82 -4.99 -8.39 -12.42
CA TRP A 82 -3.86 -8.18 -11.51
C TRP A 82 -4.28 -7.38 -10.30
N ILE A 83 -3.66 -7.64 -9.14
CA ILE A 83 -3.93 -6.88 -7.92
C ILE A 83 -2.61 -6.44 -7.27
N SER A 84 -2.47 -5.15 -7.05
CA SER A 84 -1.48 -4.59 -6.15
C SER A 84 -2.11 -4.42 -4.77
N ILE A 85 -1.80 -5.32 -3.85
CA ILE A 85 -2.09 -5.16 -2.44
C ILE A 85 -1.13 -4.10 -1.92
N GLY A 86 -1.63 -2.92 -1.66
CA GLY A 86 -0.82 -1.76 -1.30
C GLY A 86 0.07 -2.06 -0.10
N SER A 87 -0.50 -2.49 1.02
CA SER A 87 0.21 -3.32 2.00
C SER A 87 -0.72 -4.01 2.99
N VAL A 88 -0.18 -5.04 3.63
CA VAL A 88 -0.76 -5.75 4.77
C VAL A 88 0.31 -6.03 5.82
N ALA A 89 -0.12 -6.25 7.07
CA ALA A 89 0.78 -6.61 8.14
C ALA A 89 1.04 -8.13 8.16
N ILE A 90 2.25 -8.53 7.81
CA ILE A 90 2.67 -9.93 7.82
C ILE A 90 3.44 -10.23 9.11
N SER A 91 2.98 -11.24 9.86
CA SER A 91 3.64 -11.67 11.10
C SER A 91 5.12 -11.97 10.88
N HIS A 92 5.94 -11.50 11.79
CA HIS A 92 7.39 -11.70 11.79
C HIS A 92 7.86 -12.21 13.17
N THR A 93 9.14 -12.54 13.28
CA THR A 93 9.73 -13.00 14.53
C THR A 93 9.66 -11.94 15.64
N LYS A 94 9.66 -12.38 16.90
CA LYS A 94 9.68 -11.51 18.11
C LYS A 94 8.45 -10.63 18.31
N GLY A 95 7.28 -11.06 17.82
CA GLY A 95 6.02 -10.34 18.03
C GLY A 95 5.88 -9.04 17.21
N LYS A 96 6.79 -8.80 16.25
CA LYS A 96 6.67 -7.73 15.25
C LYS A 96 6.06 -8.27 13.97
N TYR A 97 5.68 -7.35 13.07
CA TYR A 97 5.23 -7.67 11.71
C TYR A 97 6.01 -6.84 10.67
N CYS A 98 5.94 -7.23 9.41
CA CYS A 98 6.39 -6.42 8.28
C CYS A 98 5.19 -5.71 7.66
N ASN A 99 5.35 -4.44 7.29
CA ASN A 99 4.40 -3.70 6.46
C ASN A 99 4.73 -4.03 5.00
N ARG A 100 4.03 -5.05 4.44
CA ARG A 100 4.39 -5.69 3.16
C ARG A 100 3.43 -5.36 2.05
N SER A 101 3.96 -4.74 0.98
CA SER A 101 3.28 -4.62 -0.31
C SER A 101 3.44 -5.92 -1.10
N ILE A 102 2.36 -6.35 -1.79
CA ILE A 102 2.33 -7.62 -2.51
C ILE A 102 1.69 -7.41 -3.88
N LEU A 103 2.29 -7.99 -4.92
CA LEU A 103 1.72 -8.05 -6.25
C LEU A 103 1.19 -9.45 -6.54
N ILE A 104 -0.07 -9.54 -6.92
CA ILE A 104 -0.77 -10.78 -7.30
C ILE A 104 -1.08 -10.73 -8.80
N ASN A 105 -0.74 -11.77 -9.54
CA ASN A 105 -1.06 -11.87 -10.96
C ASN A 105 -2.51 -12.34 -11.18
N ASN A 106 -2.94 -12.31 -12.43
CA ASN A 106 -4.29 -12.74 -12.84
C ASN A 106 -4.57 -14.27 -12.70
N HIS A 107 -3.56 -15.05 -12.29
CA HIS A 107 -3.74 -16.46 -11.89
C HIS A 107 -3.90 -16.63 -10.37
N GLY A 108 -3.88 -15.54 -9.61
CA GLY A 108 -3.96 -15.54 -8.14
C GLY A 108 -2.65 -15.91 -7.45
N GLU A 109 -1.52 -15.78 -8.13
CA GLU A 109 -0.20 -16.09 -7.60
C GLU A 109 0.50 -14.82 -7.12
N ILE A 110 1.17 -14.88 -5.97
CA ILE A 110 2.02 -13.81 -5.49
C ILE A 110 3.32 -13.81 -6.29
N VAL A 111 3.52 -12.76 -7.09
CA VAL A 111 4.68 -12.63 -7.99
C VAL A 111 5.73 -11.64 -7.49
N HIS A 112 5.38 -10.78 -6.52
CA HIS A 112 6.32 -9.83 -5.92
C HIS A 112 5.96 -9.48 -4.49
N ARG A 113 6.98 -9.11 -3.70
CA ARG A 113 6.89 -8.64 -2.31
C ARG A 113 7.87 -7.49 -2.09
N TYR A 114 7.42 -6.51 -1.32
CA TYR A 114 8.26 -5.40 -0.87
C TYR A 114 7.92 -5.07 0.58
N ASP A 115 8.88 -5.08 1.46
CA ASP A 115 8.72 -4.64 2.84
C ASP A 115 9.12 -3.18 2.96
N LYS A 116 8.25 -2.36 3.55
CA LYS A 116 8.48 -0.93 3.77
C LYS A 116 9.82 -0.68 4.44
N ILE A 117 10.65 0.16 3.81
CA ILE A 117 12.01 0.45 4.30
C ILE A 117 11.99 1.56 5.34
N HIS A 118 11.32 2.68 5.03
CA HIS A 118 11.32 3.86 5.90
C HIS A 118 10.06 3.87 6.76
N LEU A 119 10.24 3.62 8.05
CA LEU A 119 9.15 3.56 9.01
C LEU A 119 8.75 4.95 9.47
N PHE A 120 7.46 5.11 9.78
CA PHE A 120 6.87 6.38 10.20
C PHE A 120 7.15 6.64 11.67
N ASP A 121 8.38 7.05 11.95
CA ASP A 121 8.84 7.50 13.26
C ASP A 121 8.94 9.01 13.24
N ILE A 122 7.93 9.69 13.79
CA ILE A 122 7.87 11.14 13.84
C ILE A 122 7.38 11.62 15.20
N ASP A 123 7.84 12.79 15.59
CA ASP A 123 7.41 13.53 16.77
C ASP A 123 7.06 14.95 16.30
N LEU A 124 5.77 15.32 16.40
CA LEU A 124 5.30 16.65 16.00
C LEU A 124 5.19 17.63 17.17
N GLY A 125 5.80 17.27 18.31
CA GLY A 125 5.98 18.18 19.48
C GLY A 125 4.85 18.13 20.50
N ASP A 126 3.90 17.21 20.36
CA ASP A 126 2.90 16.88 21.38
C ASP A 126 2.70 15.34 21.45
N ASP A 127 2.30 14.84 22.63
CA ASP A 127 2.19 13.40 22.89
C ASP A 127 1.11 12.70 22.01
N GLU A 128 0.15 13.46 21.50
CA GLU A 128 -0.92 12.92 20.63
C GLU A 128 -0.47 12.71 19.18
N ASN A 129 0.64 13.37 18.78
CA ASN A 129 1.18 13.33 17.43
C ASN A 129 2.57 12.67 17.36
N LYS A 130 2.84 11.75 18.27
CA LYS A 130 4.05 10.92 18.26
C LYS A 130 3.73 9.55 17.66
N PHE A 131 4.38 9.24 16.56
CA PHE A 131 4.26 7.95 15.88
C PHE A 131 5.61 7.24 15.92
N LEU A 132 5.62 5.99 16.33
CA LEU A 132 6.81 5.14 16.42
C LEU A 132 6.50 3.77 15.78
N GLU A 133 6.41 3.75 14.45
CA GLU A 133 6.11 2.53 13.69
C GLU A 133 7.17 1.45 13.93
N SER A 134 8.43 1.84 14.16
CA SER A 134 9.55 0.93 14.46
C SER A 134 9.39 0.10 15.75
N GLU A 135 8.52 0.50 16.67
CA GLU A 135 8.24 -0.30 17.86
C GLU A 135 7.59 -1.65 17.51
N THR A 136 6.75 -1.69 16.46
CA THR A 136 5.96 -2.87 16.09
C THR A 136 6.29 -3.43 14.71
N VAL A 137 6.91 -2.64 13.83
CA VAL A 137 7.25 -3.04 12.47
C VAL A 137 8.74 -3.32 12.32
N ASN A 138 9.08 -4.40 11.61
CA ASN A 138 10.42 -4.64 11.11
C ASN A 138 10.58 -3.98 9.74
N PRO A 139 11.60 -3.13 9.54
CA PRO A 139 11.84 -2.50 8.25
C PRO A 139 12.34 -3.49 7.21
N GLY A 140 11.99 -3.24 5.95
CA GLY A 140 12.69 -3.82 4.80
C GLY A 140 14.10 -3.26 4.66
N ASN A 141 14.89 -3.85 3.80
CA ASN A 141 16.29 -3.47 3.59
C ASN A 141 16.68 -3.34 2.11
N GLN A 142 15.74 -3.54 1.19
CA GLN A 142 16.05 -3.59 -0.23
C GLN A 142 14.94 -2.94 -1.07
N SER A 143 15.33 -2.02 -1.96
CA SER A 143 14.46 -1.53 -3.04
C SER A 143 14.21 -2.65 -4.06
N SER A 144 13.02 -2.74 -4.60
CA SER A 144 12.66 -3.83 -5.50
C SER A 144 11.72 -3.40 -6.61
N ILE A 145 11.84 -4.06 -7.77
CA ILE A 145 11.02 -3.87 -8.95
C ILE A 145 10.39 -5.20 -9.37
N ALA A 146 9.25 -5.14 -10.04
CA ALA A 146 8.64 -6.29 -10.68
C ALA A 146 8.40 -6.02 -12.17
N LYS A 147 8.71 -7.02 -13.02
CA LYS A 147 8.31 -7.01 -14.43
C LYS A 147 6.87 -7.50 -14.53
N THR A 148 6.02 -6.73 -15.19
CA THR A 148 4.62 -7.05 -15.43
C THR A 148 4.30 -6.96 -16.92
N PRO A 149 3.14 -7.45 -17.38
CA PRO A 149 2.68 -7.19 -18.75
C PRO A 149 2.50 -5.71 -19.08
N PHE A 150 2.43 -4.83 -18.06
CA PHE A 150 2.13 -3.41 -18.17
C PHE A 150 3.38 -2.52 -18.08
N GLY A 151 4.55 -3.11 -17.87
CA GLY A 151 5.83 -2.42 -17.66
C GLY A 151 6.54 -2.85 -16.38
N ILE A 152 7.58 -2.13 -16.02
CA ILE A 152 8.40 -2.40 -14.82
C ILE A 152 7.88 -1.53 -13.67
N PHE A 153 7.38 -2.16 -12.62
CA PHE A 153 6.83 -1.49 -11.44
C PHE A 153 7.88 -1.43 -10.33
N GLY A 154 8.08 -0.25 -9.76
CA GLY A 154 8.90 -0.04 -8.56
C GLY A 154 8.02 0.13 -7.34
N PHE A 155 8.38 -0.49 -6.22
CA PHE A 155 7.54 -0.56 -5.03
C PHE A 155 8.06 0.34 -3.91
N SER A 156 7.12 1.02 -3.27
CA SER A 156 7.29 1.78 -2.05
C SER A 156 6.02 1.71 -1.21
N VAL A 157 6.05 2.16 0.04
CA VAL A 157 4.85 2.26 0.89
C VAL A 157 4.90 3.57 1.69
N CYS A 158 3.91 4.43 1.49
CA CYS A 158 3.55 5.58 2.32
C CYS A 158 4.73 6.50 2.66
N TYR A 159 5.32 6.37 3.86
CA TYR A 159 6.39 7.23 4.34
C TYR A 159 7.66 7.17 3.47
N ASP A 160 7.87 6.07 2.74
CA ASP A 160 8.91 5.97 1.71
C ASP A 160 8.85 7.13 0.70
N LEU A 161 7.66 7.71 0.48
CA LEU A 161 7.45 8.84 -0.43
C LEU A 161 8.35 10.05 -0.11
N ARG A 162 8.79 10.19 1.13
CA ARG A 162 9.67 11.29 1.57
C ARG A 162 11.14 11.09 1.17
N PHE A 163 11.53 9.88 0.78
CA PHE A 163 12.93 9.50 0.53
C PHE A 163 13.22 9.39 -0.97
N ALA A 164 13.62 10.52 -1.58
CA ALA A 164 13.90 10.62 -3.01
C ALA A 164 14.93 9.59 -3.52
N GLN A 165 15.88 9.20 -2.66
CA GLN A 165 16.92 8.22 -2.98
C GLN A 165 16.35 6.84 -3.32
N LEU A 166 15.28 6.40 -2.63
CA LEU A 166 14.58 5.16 -2.95
C LEU A 166 14.05 5.20 -4.39
N TYR A 167 13.34 6.26 -4.75
CA TYR A 167 12.75 6.43 -6.09
C TYR A 167 13.82 6.52 -7.17
N ARG A 168 14.92 7.22 -6.89
CA ARG A 168 16.07 7.26 -7.79
C ARG A 168 16.69 5.87 -7.98
N SER A 169 16.76 5.05 -6.92
CA SER A 169 17.20 3.66 -7.02
C SER A 169 16.26 2.81 -7.86
N LEU A 170 14.93 2.95 -7.68
CA LEU A 170 13.92 2.26 -8.49
C LEU A 170 14.02 2.65 -9.98
N ALA A 171 14.16 3.94 -10.28
CA ALA A 171 14.31 4.43 -11.64
C ALA A 171 15.60 3.89 -12.30
N LYS A 172 16.73 3.85 -11.58
CA LYS A 172 17.98 3.24 -12.07
C LYS A 172 17.86 1.74 -12.35
N GLN A 173 16.96 1.03 -11.66
CA GLN A 173 16.63 -0.36 -11.92
C GLN A 173 15.67 -0.53 -13.11
N GLY A 174 15.22 0.58 -13.73
CA GLY A 174 14.36 0.59 -14.90
C GLY A 174 12.86 0.66 -14.59
N SER A 175 12.46 1.09 -13.38
CA SER A 175 11.05 1.27 -13.07
C SER A 175 10.41 2.34 -13.97
N GLU A 176 9.29 1.98 -14.59
CA GLU A 176 8.48 2.85 -15.44
C GLU A 176 7.25 3.38 -14.67
N VAL A 177 6.79 2.61 -13.66
CA VAL A 177 5.66 2.95 -12.80
C VAL A 177 6.07 2.80 -11.34
N LEU A 178 5.86 3.83 -10.55
CA LEU A 178 6.16 3.88 -9.12
C LEU A 178 4.88 3.67 -8.34
N MET A 179 4.82 2.59 -7.55
CA MET A 179 3.69 2.26 -6.69
C MET A 179 3.85 2.93 -5.33
N VAL A 180 2.85 3.72 -4.91
CA VAL A 180 2.89 4.51 -3.66
C VAL A 180 1.58 4.34 -2.87
N PRO A 181 1.23 3.11 -2.45
CA PRO A 181 0.08 2.91 -1.58
C PRO A 181 0.30 3.60 -0.23
N SER A 182 -0.75 4.20 0.33
CA SER A 182 -0.61 5.01 1.53
C SER A 182 -1.83 5.00 2.44
N ALA A 183 -1.57 5.27 3.73
CA ALA A 183 -2.53 5.65 4.75
C ALA A 183 -2.05 6.96 5.40
N PHE A 184 -1.86 7.99 4.60
CA PHE A 184 -1.36 9.29 5.04
C PHE A 184 -2.30 9.91 6.06
N THR A 185 -1.76 10.50 7.12
CA THR A 185 -2.57 11.31 8.05
C THR A 185 -3.06 12.57 7.32
N LYS A 186 -4.28 13.01 7.59
CA LYS A 186 -4.89 14.17 6.92
C LYS A 186 -3.98 15.40 6.94
N LYS A 187 -3.47 15.78 8.11
CA LYS A 187 -2.61 16.96 8.30
C LYS A 187 -1.38 16.96 7.39
N THR A 188 -0.65 15.84 7.35
CA THR A 188 0.57 15.73 6.52
C THR A 188 0.23 15.48 5.06
N GLY A 189 -0.93 14.88 4.78
CA GLY A 189 -1.45 14.64 3.44
C GLY A 189 -1.77 15.95 2.72
N GLU A 190 -2.58 16.82 3.32
CA GLU A 190 -2.93 18.13 2.77
C GLU A 190 -1.70 18.94 2.37
N ALA A 191 -0.65 18.91 3.21
CA ALA A 191 0.56 19.68 2.96
C ALA A 191 1.49 19.06 1.90
N HIS A 192 1.58 17.72 1.79
CA HIS A 192 2.70 17.11 1.10
C HIS A 192 2.33 16.07 0.01
N TRP A 193 1.13 15.47 0.06
CA TRP A 193 0.78 14.34 -0.78
C TRP A 193 0.95 14.61 -2.28
N HIS A 194 0.27 15.61 -2.78
CA HIS A 194 0.30 15.93 -4.21
C HIS A 194 1.67 16.40 -4.68
N VAL A 195 2.33 17.23 -3.86
CA VAL A 195 3.65 17.79 -4.21
C VAL A 195 4.68 16.67 -4.31
N LEU A 196 4.72 15.75 -3.33
CA LEU A 196 5.70 14.67 -3.33
C LEU A 196 5.45 13.66 -4.44
N ASN A 197 4.21 13.23 -4.67
CA ASN A 197 3.89 12.31 -5.76
C ASN A 197 4.29 12.89 -7.13
N ARG A 198 3.97 14.16 -7.38
CA ARG A 198 4.39 14.86 -8.61
C ARG A 198 5.90 14.96 -8.72
N ALA A 199 6.60 15.29 -7.63
CA ALA A 199 8.05 15.34 -7.62
C ALA A 199 8.67 13.99 -8.01
N ARG A 200 8.17 12.88 -7.41
CA ARG A 200 8.66 11.53 -7.75
C ARG A 200 8.44 11.17 -9.21
N ALA A 201 7.29 11.54 -9.79
CA ALA A 201 7.03 11.33 -11.21
C ALA A 201 8.02 12.13 -12.09
N ILE A 202 8.15 13.45 -11.84
CA ILE A 202 8.92 14.38 -12.67
C ILE A 202 10.41 14.05 -12.60
N GLU A 203 10.99 13.93 -11.41
CA GLU A 203 12.44 13.74 -11.21
C GLU A 203 12.96 12.38 -11.69
N ASN A 204 12.06 11.38 -11.83
CA ASN A 204 12.43 10.03 -12.26
C ASN A 204 11.93 9.69 -13.68
N GLY A 205 11.15 10.58 -14.32
CA GLY A 205 10.57 10.33 -15.64
C GLY A 205 9.65 9.09 -15.66
N ALA A 206 8.92 8.84 -14.58
CA ALA A 206 8.09 7.65 -14.38
C ALA A 206 6.64 8.04 -14.07
N PHE A 207 5.71 7.12 -14.33
CA PHE A 207 4.35 7.25 -13.84
C PHE A 207 4.28 6.94 -12.35
N VAL A 208 3.30 7.52 -11.64
CA VAL A 208 3.03 7.22 -10.23
C VAL A 208 1.59 6.74 -10.09
N ILE A 209 1.40 5.60 -9.44
CA ILE A 209 0.10 5.07 -9.02
C ILE A 209 0.05 5.09 -7.49
N SER A 210 -0.86 5.91 -6.94
CA SER A 210 -0.93 6.20 -5.50
C SER A 210 -2.34 5.97 -4.97
N ALA A 211 -2.67 4.74 -4.61
CA ALA A 211 -3.90 4.44 -3.88
C ALA A 211 -3.73 4.88 -2.41
N CYS A 212 -4.65 5.70 -1.90
CA CYS A 212 -4.60 6.21 -0.54
C CYS A 212 -5.88 5.86 0.23
N ALA A 213 -5.74 5.33 1.44
CA ALA A 213 -6.87 5.15 2.35
C ALA A 213 -7.46 6.51 2.75
N SER A 214 -8.78 6.57 2.96
CA SER A 214 -9.49 7.79 3.33
C SER A 214 -10.57 7.52 4.38
N GLY A 215 -10.69 8.40 5.35
CA GLY A 215 -11.70 8.38 6.39
C GLY A 215 -11.16 8.08 7.78
N LEU A 216 -12.09 7.96 8.73
CA LEU A 216 -11.76 7.76 10.15
C LEU A 216 -11.21 6.36 10.40
N ILE A 217 -10.20 6.29 11.25
CA ILE A 217 -9.63 5.06 11.78
C ILE A 217 -10.33 4.73 13.09
N ASP A 218 -10.78 3.49 13.27
CA ASP A 218 -11.39 3.05 14.53
C ASP A 218 -10.39 3.17 15.68
N GLY A 219 -10.80 3.86 16.75
CA GLY A 219 -9.94 4.16 17.91
C GLY A 219 -9.18 5.48 17.83
N GLY A 220 -9.35 6.24 16.74
CA GLY A 220 -8.84 7.60 16.59
C GLY A 220 -7.89 7.81 15.42
N GLY A 221 -7.89 9.02 14.89
CA GLY A 221 -7.13 9.43 13.71
C GLY A 221 -7.96 9.40 12.42
N GLU A 222 -7.45 10.06 11.41
CA GLU A 222 -8.07 10.17 10.08
C GLU A 222 -6.99 10.03 9.00
N CYS A 223 -7.26 9.18 8.03
CA CYS A 223 -6.45 9.04 6.81
C CYS A 223 -7.03 9.82 5.66
N GLY A 224 -6.17 10.16 4.72
CA GLY A 224 -6.56 10.62 3.39
C GLY A 224 -6.51 12.11 3.22
N LEU A 225 -6.71 12.46 1.96
CA LEU A 225 -6.96 13.81 1.50
C LEU A 225 -8.45 13.94 1.27
N ALA A 226 -9.03 14.94 1.81
CA ALA A 226 -10.38 15.33 1.45
C ALA A 226 -10.41 15.82 0.00
#